data_0fca5fb5d5f19c4ab83c06038166ebfc
#
_entry.id   0fca5fb5d5f19c4ab83c06038166ebfc
#
_cell.length_a   1.000
_cell.length_b   1.000
_cell.length_c   1.000
_cell.angle_alpha   90.00
_cell.angle_beta   90.00
_cell.angle_gamma   90.00
#
_symmetry.space_group_name_H-M   'P 1'
#
loop_
_entity.id
_entity.type
_entity.pdbx_description
1 polymer ?
#
loop_
_entity_poly.entity_id
_entity_poly.type
_entity_poly.pdbx_seq_one_letter_code
_entity_poly.pdbx_strand_id
1 'polypeptide(L)'
;MLKTFADYVTFSLLGLQPGRQLAEALNFFIYDTLKIFLLLTVIIFCVAVIRSWFSAERTRRILSHNREYVGNVLAALLGTVTPFCSCSAVPLFFGFVESGIPLGVTFSFLVSAPMVNEVALIMLWGLFGWKIALVYVGTGLLVAIVSGIVIGRLKMEKYVQDYVWEIKVGEGEIVEQTFREKLLYARDYTRDLLKKIWPYVVIGVGIGAFIHGYVPQDFLVRWAGRDNPFAVPIAVALGVPLYSNAAGVIPIVQALMSKGMAIGTVLSFMMAVTALSLPEAVILSNVLKRRLLITFFSIVAVAIMLVGYLFNMLL
;
A
#
# COMPACT_ATOMS: atom_id res chain seq x y z
N MET A 1 -9.61 20.78 8.37
CA MET A 1 -10.48 20.23 9.41
C MET A 1 -9.83 19.10 10.21
N LEU A 2 -9.46 17.95 9.64
CA LEU A 2 -8.85 16.85 10.43
C LEU A 2 -7.52 17.26 11.09
N LYS A 3 -6.66 17.96 10.38
CA LYS A 3 -5.40 18.48 10.94
C LYS A 3 -5.64 19.46 12.07
N THR A 4 -6.56 20.40 11.89
CA THR A 4 -6.96 21.39 12.92
C THR A 4 -7.49 20.70 14.17
N PHE A 5 -8.23 19.61 14.00
CA PHE A 5 -8.73 18.79 15.12
C PHE A 5 -7.58 18.08 15.84
N ALA A 6 -6.66 17.45 15.11
CA ALA A 6 -5.48 16.82 15.70
C ALA A 6 -4.61 17.82 16.45
N ASP A 7 -4.38 19.02 15.87
CA ASP A 7 -3.63 20.10 16.48
C ASP A 7 -4.32 20.59 17.77
N TYR A 8 -5.64 20.74 17.75
CA TYR A 8 -6.41 21.13 18.93
C TYR A 8 -6.30 20.09 20.05
N VAL A 9 -6.45 18.80 19.72
CA VAL A 9 -6.34 17.73 20.73
C VAL A 9 -4.92 17.66 21.30
N THR A 10 -3.90 17.75 20.45
CA THR A 10 -2.50 17.59 20.89
C THR A 10 -2.00 18.80 21.66
N PHE A 11 -2.21 20.01 21.15
CA PHE A 11 -1.60 21.22 21.69
C PHE A 11 -2.50 21.96 22.68
N SER A 12 -3.83 21.98 22.46
CA SER A 12 -4.76 22.70 23.33
C SER A 12 -5.32 21.82 24.44
N LEU A 13 -5.76 20.59 24.14
CA LEU A 13 -6.40 19.70 25.13
C LEU A 13 -5.36 18.98 26.01
N LEU A 14 -4.29 18.42 25.38
CA LEU A 14 -3.22 17.71 26.10
C LEU A 14 -2.10 18.63 26.56
N GLY A 15 -2.10 19.93 26.17
CA GLY A 15 -1.15 20.93 26.60
C GLY A 15 0.30 20.65 26.19
N LEU A 16 0.52 19.83 25.16
CA LEU A 16 1.86 19.49 24.71
C LEU A 16 2.47 20.66 23.90
N GLN A 17 3.74 20.94 24.15
CA GLN A 17 4.43 22.02 23.45
C GLN A 17 4.80 21.58 22.02
N PRO A 18 4.48 22.41 20.98
CA PRO A 18 4.95 22.17 19.62
C PRO A 18 6.48 22.03 19.56
N GLY A 19 6.96 21.13 18.67
CA GLY A 19 8.40 20.87 18.51
C GLY A 19 8.98 19.82 19.44
N ARG A 20 8.21 19.29 20.39
CA ARG A 20 8.64 18.10 21.15
C ARG A 20 8.35 16.83 20.35
N GLN A 21 9.30 15.91 20.30
CA GLN A 21 9.19 14.62 19.57
C GLN A 21 7.90 13.85 19.91
N LEU A 22 7.54 13.80 21.19
CA LEU A 22 6.31 13.15 21.65
C LEU A 22 5.04 13.87 21.12
N ALA A 23 5.05 15.20 21.11
CA ALA A 23 3.92 15.99 20.61
C ALA A 23 3.72 15.80 19.10
N GLU A 24 4.79 15.82 18.33
CA GLU A 24 4.76 15.56 16.88
C GLU A 24 4.30 14.13 16.58
N ALA A 25 4.82 13.12 17.28
CA ALA A 25 4.41 11.73 17.13
C ALA A 25 2.93 11.54 17.45
N LEU A 26 2.43 12.16 18.54
CA LEU A 26 1.04 12.03 18.96
C LEU A 26 0.10 12.77 17.99
N ASN A 27 0.49 13.94 17.52
CA ASN A 27 -0.26 14.70 16.52
C ASN A 27 -0.38 13.91 15.22
N PHE A 28 0.74 13.36 14.75
CA PHE A 28 0.76 12.49 13.58
C PHE A 28 -0.14 11.25 13.76
N PHE A 29 -0.04 10.59 14.93
CA PHE A 29 -0.87 9.42 15.25
C PHE A 29 -2.37 9.73 15.18
N ILE A 30 -2.81 10.81 15.83
CA ILE A 30 -4.23 11.21 15.86
C ILE A 30 -4.69 11.56 14.45
N TYR A 31 -3.93 12.40 13.75
CA TYR A 31 -4.26 12.86 12.41
C TYR A 31 -4.38 11.71 11.41
N ASP A 32 -3.35 10.85 11.34
CA ASP A 32 -3.32 9.76 10.37
C ASP A 32 -4.32 8.65 10.72
N THR A 33 -4.51 8.34 11.99
CA THR A 33 -5.54 7.38 12.41
C THR A 33 -6.93 7.83 11.95
N LEU A 34 -7.31 9.06 12.22
CA LEU A 34 -8.62 9.60 11.79
C LEU A 34 -8.75 9.63 10.28
N LYS A 35 -7.71 10.09 9.57
CA LYS A 35 -7.67 10.15 8.12
C LYS A 35 -7.81 8.76 7.49
N ILE A 36 -7.07 7.78 7.99
CA ILE A 36 -7.11 6.40 7.48
C ILE A 36 -8.48 5.78 7.73
N PHE A 37 -9.06 5.91 8.93
CA PHE A 37 -10.41 5.37 9.20
C PHE A 37 -11.48 6.01 8.33
N LEU A 38 -11.41 7.32 8.10
CA LEU A 38 -12.36 8.01 7.24
C LEU A 38 -12.23 7.53 5.79
N LEU A 39 -11.00 7.48 5.26
CA LEU A 39 -10.73 6.98 3.92
C LEU A 39 -11.14 5.52 3.75
N LEU A 40 -10.77 4.64 4.70
CA LEU A 40 -11.17 3.23 4.68
C LEU A 40 -12.69 3.09 4.65
N THR A 41 -13.40 3.82 5.52
CA THR A 41 -14.86 3.76 5.58
C THR A 41 -15.48 4.14 4.24
N VAL A 42 -15.07 5.26 3.66
CA VAL A 42 -15.60 5.74 2.37
C VAL A 42 -15.26 4.76 1.25
N ILE A 43 -14.00 4.34 1.14
CA ILE A 43 -13.54 3.49 0.04
C ILE A 43 -14.17 2.10 0.14
N ILE A 44 -14.16 1.46 1.32
CA ILE A 44 -14.77 0.13 1.50
C ILE A 44 -16.25 0.19 1.17
N PHE A 45 -16.95 1.23 1.63
CA PHE A 45 -18.37 1.42 1.32
C PHE A 45 -18.61 1.60 -0.19
N CYS A 46 -17.88 2.48 -0.85
CA CYS A 46 -17.99 2.69 -2.30
C CYS A 46 -17.69 1.41 -3.09
N VAL A 47 -16.62 0.69 -2.72
CA VAL A 47 -16.26 -0.58 -3.35
C VAL A 47 -17.33 -1.63 -3.13
N ALA A 48 -17.89 -1.76 -1.93
CA ALA A 48 -18.97 -2.70 -1.65
C ALA A 48 -20.24 -2.37 -2.45
N VAL A 49 -20.57 -1.08 -2.62
CA VAL A 49 -21.67 -0.65 -3.50
C VAL A 49 -21.38 -1.00 -4.96
N ILE A 50 -20.20 -0.64 -5.48
CA ILE A 50 -19.81 -0.94 -6.87
C ILE A 50 -19.84 -2.46 -7.10
N ARG A 51 -19.28 -3.25 -6.17
CA ARG A 51 -19.26 -4.70 -6.22
C ARG A 51 -20.67 -5.31 -6.24
N SER A 52 -21.66 -4.70 -5.56
CA SER A 52 -23.05 -5.15 -5.60
C SER A 52 -23.72 -4.98 -6.98
N TRP A 53 -23.12 -4.17 -7.86
CA TRP A 53 -23.59 -3.98 -9.24
C TRP A 53 -22.82 -4.82 -10.26
N PHE A 54 -21.56 -5.16 -9.96
CA PHE A 54 -20.74 -6.02 -10.82
C PHE A 54 -20.77 -7.45 -10.27
N SER A 55 -21.28 -8.39 -11.03
CA SER A 55 -21.18 -9.80 -10.65
C SER A 55 -19.71 -10.20 -10.58
N ALA A 56 -19.34 -10.86 -9.47
CA ALA A 56 -17.99 -11.41 -9.25
C ALA A 56 -17.53 -12.26 -10.45
N GLU A 57 -18.47 -12.87 -11.14
CA GLU A 57 -18.27 -13.72 -12.32
C GLU A 57 -17.79 -12.94 -13.55
N ARG A 58 -18.27 -11.69 -13.78
CA ARG A 58 -17.77 -10.84 -14.87
C ARG A 58 -16.32 -10.39 -14.60
N THR A 59 -16.02 -9.96 -13.40
CA THR A 59 -14.66 -9.55 -13.01
C THR A 59 -13.71 -10.74 -13.10
N ARG A 60 -14.11 -11.90 -12.61
CA ARG A 60 -13.38 -13.15 -12.74
C ARG A 60 -13.14 -13.49 -14.21
N ARG A 61 -14.15 -13.40 -15.08
CA ARG A 61 -14.05 -13.72 -16.51
C ARG A 61 -13.05 -12.81 -17.24
N ILE A 62 -12.98 -11.54 -16.90
CA ILE A 62 -12.04 -10.56 -17.49
C ILE A 62 -10.62 -10.81 -17.00
N LEU A 63 -10.43 -11.03 -15.68
CA LEU A 63 -9.11 -11.16 -15.07
C LEU A 63 -8.56 -12.61 -15.11
N SER A 64 -9.42 -13.63 -15.25
CA SER A 64 -9.01 -15.04 -15.34
C SER A 64 -8.91 -15.57 -16.77
N HIS A 65 -9.05 -14.69 -17.78
CA HIS A 65 -9.04 -15.12 -19.18
C HIS A 65 -7.69 -15.72 -19.58
N ASN A 66 -7.72 -16.99 -19.95
CA ASN A 66 -6.81 -17.93 -20.63
C ASN A 66 -5.27 -17.67 -20.69
N ARG A 67 -4.75 -16.54 -20.22
CA ARG A 67 -3.31 -16.27 -20.14
C ARG A 67 -3.03 -15.55 -18.81
N GLU A 68 -2.50 -16.30 -17.86
CA GLU A 68 -2.09 -15.84 -16.54
C GLU A 68 -1.30 -14.51 -16.57
N TYR A 69 -0.44 -14.33 -17.55
CA TYR A 69 0.35 -13.11 -17.75
C TYR A 69 -0.50 -11.88 -18.12
N VAL A 70 -1.55 -12.05 -18.92
CA VAL A 70 -2.43 -10.94 -19.32
C VAL A 70 -3.19 -10.42 -18.09
N GLY A 71 -3.66 -11.34 -17.22
CA GLY A 71 -4.30 -10.99 -15.97
C GLY A 71 -3.40 -10.15 -15.05
N ASN A 72 -2.12 -10.52 -14.92
CA ASN A 72 -1.14 -9.77 -14.12
C ASN A 72 -0.92 -8.34 -14.67
N VAL A 73 -0.80 -8.18 -16.00
CA VAL A 73 -0.64 -6.87 -16.62
C VAL A 73 -1.89 -6.00 -16.42
N LEU A 74 -3.08 -6.56 -16.67
CA LEU A 74 -4.34 -5.82 -16.48
C LEU A 74 -4.56 -5.43 -15.03
N ALA A 75 -4.25 -6.31 -14.09
CA ALA A 75 -4.36 -6.03 -12.66
C ALA A 75 -3.37 -4.94 -12.20
N ALA A 76 -2.13 -4.97 -12.72
CA ALA A 76 -1.14 -3.94 -12.43
C ALA A 76 -1.56 -2.57 -13.01
N LEU A 77 -2.07 -2.53 -14.23
CA LEU A 77 -2.61 -1.31 -14.84
C LEU A 77 -3.83 -0.78 -14.08
N LEU A 78 -4.74 -1.69 -13.67
CA LEU A 78 -5.89 -1.32 -12.84
C LEU A 78 -5.45 -0.68 -11.52
N GLY A 79 -4.44 -1.25 -10.86
CA GLY A 79 -3.86 -0.67 -9.65
C GLY A 79 -3.30 0.74 -9.86
N THR A 80 -2.67 0.98 -11.00
CA THR A 80 -2.08 2.29 -11.32
C THR A 80 -3.14 3.38 -11.56
N VAL A 81 -4.25 3.02 -12.19
CA VAL A 81 -5.34 3.98 -12.50
C VAL A 81 -6.24 4.23 -11.29
N THR A 82 -6.21 3.34 -10.30
CA THR A 82 -7.05 3.48 -9.12
C THR A 82 -6.32 4.26 -8.02
N PRO A 83 -6.89 5.36 -7.49
CA PRO A 83 -6.24 6.21 -6.49
C PRO A 83 -6.27 5.56 -5.10
N PHE A 84 -5.76 4.34 -4.99
CA PHE A 84 -5.79 3.58 -3.75
C PHE A 84 -4.45 3.64 -3.03
N CYS A 85 -4.49 3.99 -1.75
CA CYS A 85 -3.38 3.74 -0.84
C CYS A 85 -3.32 2.25 -0.46
N SER A 86 -2.22 1.80 0.12
CA SER A 86 -2.06 0.42 0.59
C SER A 86 -3.22 -0.04 1.49
N CYS A 87 -3.71 0.82 2.38
CA CYS A 87 -4.84 0.51 3.27
C CYS A 87 -6.14 0.21 2.53
N SER A 88 -6.39 0.84 1.38
CA SER A 88 -7.59 0.64 0.57
C SER A 88 -7.41 -0.47 -0.49
N ALA A 89 -6.18 -0.73 -0.91
CA ALA A 89 -5.87 -1.83 -1.82
C ALA A 89 -6.12 -3.20 -1.16
N VAL A 90 -5.87 -3.33 0.16
CA VAL A 90 -6.06 -4.61 0.89
C VAL A 90 -7.51 -5.11 0.89
N PRO A 91 -8.55 -4.30 1.17
CA PRO A 91 -9.95 -4.75 1.03
C PRO A 91 -10.32 -5.21 -0.38
N LEU A 92 -9.79 -4.56 -1.42
CA LEU A 92 -9.99 -5.00 -2.80
C LEU A 92 -9.24 -6.29 -3.11
N PHE A 93 -7.99 -6.39 -2.65
CA PHE A 93 -7.21 -7.63 -2.69
C PHE A 93 -8.01 -8.79 -2.08
N PHE A 94 -8.56 -8.59 -0.89
CA PHE A 94 -9.43 -9.55 -0.24
C PHE A 94 -10.61 -9.94 -1.12
N GLY A 95 -11.33 -8.96 -1.65
CA GLY A 95 -12.46 -9.19 -2.54
C GLY A 95 -12.09 -9.93 -3.84
N PHE A 96 -10.90 -9.72 -4.38
CA PHE A 96 -10.41 -10.45 -5.55
C PHE A 96 -10.10 -11.91 -5.21
N VAL A 97 -9.45 -12.17 -4.07
CA VAL A 97 -9.18 -13.54 -3.60
C VAL A 97 -10.48 -14.30 -3.33
N GLU A 98 -11.45 -13.70 -2.63
CA GLU A 98 -12.78 -14.26 -2.41
C GLU A 98 -13.51 -14.57 -3.71
N SER A 99 -13.34 -13.73 -4.73
CA SER A 99 -13.96 -13.93 -6.06
C SER A 99 -13.27 -15.03 -6.87
N GLY A 100 -12.22 -15.67 -6.35
CA GLY A 100 -11.48 -16.73 -7.03
C GLY A 100 -10.58 -16.23 -8.17
N ILE A 101 -10.18 -14.96 -8.16
CA ILE A 101 -9.15 -14.43 -9.06
C ILE A 101 -7.81 -15.05 -8.67
N PRO A 102 -6.97 -15.48 -9.65
CA PRO A 102 -5.68 -16.09 -9.37
C PRO A 102 -4.82 -15.22 -8.45
N LEU A 103 -4.19 -15.84 -7.45
CA LEU A 103 -3.45 -15.15 -6.41
C LEU A 103 -2.35 -14.23 -6.98
N GLY A 104 -1.63 -14.67 -8.02
CA GLY A 104 -0.61 -13.86 -8.68
C GLY A 104 -1.16 -12.58 -9.30
N VAL A 105 -2.33 -12.64 -9.94
CA VAL A 105 -3.03 -11.49 -10.52
C VAL A 105 -3.41 -10.49 -9.42
N THR A 106 -3.92 -11.00 -8.32
CA THR A 106 -4.32 -10.20 -7.16
C THR A 106 -3.13 -9.50 -6.51
N PHE A 107 -1.98 -10.17 -6.44
CA PHE A 107 -0.74 -9.54 -5.95
C PHE A 107 -0.17 -8.50 -6.90
N SER A 108 -0.30 -8.67 -8.23
CA SER A 108 0.09 -7.61 -9.18
C SER A 108 -0.69 -6.32 -8.94
N PHE A 109 -1.98 -6.41 -8.65
CA PHE A 109 -2.79 -5.25 -8.24
C PHE A 109 -2.31 -4.67 -6.91
N LEU A 110 -2.11 -5.52 -5.89
CA LEU A 110 -1.72 -5.09 -4.54
C LEU A 110 -0.39 -4.31 -4.52
N VAL A 111 0.58 -4.72 -5.36
CA VAL A 111 1.88 -4.05 -5.44
C VAL A 111 1.79 -2.76 -6.24
N SER A 112 1.07 -2.76 -7.37
CA SER A 112 1.02 -1.58 -8.25
C SER A 112 0.25 -0.40 -7.62
N ALA A 113 -0.86 -0.66 -6.95
CA ALA A 113 -1.77 0.37 -6.44
C ALA A 113 -1.10 1.38 -5.47
N PRO A 114 -0.34 0.97 -4.44
CA PRO A 114 0.34 1.92 -3.58
C PRO A 114 1.65 2.46 -4.18
N MET A 115 2.34 1.67 -5.04
CA MET A 115 3.64 2.03 -5.57
C MET A 115 3.54 3.02 -6.72
N VAL A 116 2.58 2.80 -7.64
CA VAL A 116 2.42 3.58 -8.87
C VAL A 116 1.06 4.27 -8.83
N ASN A 117 1.03 5.48 -8.26
CA ASN A 117 -0.19 6.28 -8.22
C ASN A 117 0.02 7.65 -8.89
N GLU A 118 -1.09 8.30 -9.22
CA GLU A 118 -1.09 9.59 -9.90
C GLU A 118 -0.39 10.70 -9.10
N VAL A 119 -0.46 10.66 -7.77
CA VAL A 119 0.20 11.65 -6.91
C VAL A 119 1.71 11.52 -7.01
N ALA A 120 2.23 10.29 -6.93
CA ALA A 120 3.66 10.02 -7.12
C ALA A 120 4.12 10.47 -8.50
N LEU A 121 3.35 10.14 -9.55
CA LEU A 121 3.67 10.53 -10.93
C LEU A 121 3.74 12.04 -11.09
N ILE A 122 2.71 12.77 -10.69
CA ILE A 122 2.64 14.24 -10.85
C ILE A 122 3.75 14.93 -10.05
N MET A 123 3.98 14.50 -8.81
CA MET A 123 5.00 15.11 -7.97
C MET A 123 6.43 14.81 -8.45
N LEU A 124 6.71 13.55 -8.85
CA LEU A 124 8.02 13.21 -9.44
C LEU A 124 8.25 13.93 -10.77
N TRP A 125 7.22 14.08 -11.58
CA TRP A 125 7.30 14.87 -12.82
C TRP A 125 7.64 16.33 -12.54
N GLY A 126 6.94 16.95 -11.60
CA GLY A 126 7.18 18.35 -11.22
C GLY A 126 8.55 18.62 -10.63
N LEU A 127 9.13 17.66 -9.89
CA LEU A 127 10.38 17.83 -9.15
C LEU A 127 11.63 17.35 -9.91
N PHE A 128 11.51 16.22 -10.61
CA PHE A 128 12.64 15.53 -11.22
C PHE A 128 12.53 15.40 -12.74
N GLY A 129 11.43 15.90 -13.30
CA GLY A 129 11.15 15.85 -14.72
C GLY A 129 10.51 14.54 -15.20
N TRP A 130 9.96 14.60 -16.41
CA TRP A 130 9.14 13.53 -16.98
C TRP A 130 9.89 12.20 -17.18
N LYS A 131 11.20 12.25 -17.46
CA LYS A 131 12.02 11.04 -17.67
C LYS A 131 12.05 10.17 -16.41
N ILE A 132 12.35 10.77 -15.26
CA ILE A 132 12.42 10.06 -13.98
C ILE A 132 11.05 9.54 -13.58
N ALA A 133 10.00 10.34 -13.78
CA ALA A 133 8.63 9.94 -13.49
C ALA A 133 8.19 8.72 -14.33
N LEU A 134 8.48 8.71 -15.65
CA LEU A 134 8.17 7.58 -16.53
C LEU A 134 8.97 6.32 -16.18
N VAL A 135 10.26 6.46 -15.88
CA VAL A 135 11.09 5.32 -15.49
C VAL A 135 10.59 4.73 -14.16
N TYR A 136 10.19 5.59 -13.21
CA TYR A 136 9.59 5.15 -11.94
C TYR A 136 8.28 4.35 -12.16
N VAL A 137 7.37 4.86 -12.97
CA VAL A 137 6.11 4.18 -13.30
C VAL A 137 6.36 2.86 -14.04
N GLY A 138 7.22 2.88 -15.06
CA GLY A 138 7.54 1.68 -15.82
C GLY A 138 8.17 0.57 -14.99
N THR A 139 9.13 0.93 -14.13
CA THR A 139 9.78 -0.03 -13.22
C THR A 139 8.86 -0.47 -12.11
N GLY A 140 8.01 0.39 -11.55
CA GLY A 140 6.99 0.04 -10.57
C GLY A 140 5.98 -0.97 -11.13
N LEU A 141 5.49 -0.75 -12.35
CA LEU A 141 4.65 -1.71 -13.05
C LEU A 141 5.36 -3.05 -13.28
N LEU A 142 6.62 -3.00 -13.70
CA LEU A 142 7.42 -4.20 -13.91
C LEU A 142 7.60 -4.99 -12.61
N VAL A 143 7.90 -4.34 -11.50
CA VAL A 143 7.98 -4.95 -10.17
C VAL A 143 6.65 -5.62 -9.82
N ALA A 144 5.52 -4.93 -10.02
CA ALA A 144 4.19 -5.44 -9.71
C ALA A 144 3.85 -6.70 -10.53
N ILE A 145 4.10 -6.66 -11.85
CA ILE A 145 3.82 -7.78 -12.76
C ILE A 145 4.72 -8.98 -12.42
N VAL A 146 6.03 -8.77 -12.30
CA VAL A 146 6.99 -9.84 -12.03
C VAL A 146 6.73 -10.47 -10.67
N SER A 147 6.51 -9.67 -9.62
CA SER A 147 6.20 -10.18 -8.28
C SER A 147 4.93 -11.00 -8.28
N GLY A 148 3.87 -10.56 -8.96
CA GLY A 148 2.63 -11.31 -9.09
C GLY A 148 2.82 -12.62 -9.84
N ILE A 149 3.56 -12.63 -10.96
CA ILE A 149 3.86 -13.86 -11.71
C ILE A 149 4.66 -14.86 -10.86
N VAL A 150 5.67 -14.39 -10.12
CA VAL A 150 6.49 -15.25 -9.25
C VAL A 150 5.62 -15.87 -8.15
N ILE A 151 4.78 -15.07 -7.48
CA ILE A 151 3.90 -15.56 -6.41
C ILE A 151 2.86 -16.54 -6.98
N GLY A 152 2.28 -16.25 -8.14
CA GLY A 152 1.34 -17.17 -8.81
C GLY A 152 1.98 -18.52 -9.12
N ARG A 153 3.23 -18.52 -9.62
CA ARG A 153 3.95 -19.77 -9.92
C ARG A 153 4.34 -20.58 -8.67
N LEU A 154 4.50 -19.92 -7.53
CA LEU A 154 4.79 -20.60 -6.26
C LEU A 154 3.60 -21.38 -5.69
N LYS A 155 2.40 -21.22 -6.28
CA LYS A 155 1.15 -21.93 -5.88
C LYS A 155 0.94 -21.90 -4.38
N MET A 156 0.98 -20.68 -3.82
CA MET A 156 0.91 -20.45 -2.37
C MET A 156 -0.52 -20.21 -1.86
N GLU A 157 -1.55 -20.57 -2.60
CA GLU A 157 -2.97 -20.40 -2.26
C GLU A 157 -3.33 -21.02 -0.89
N LYS A 158 -2.67 -22.13 -0.53
CA LYS A 158 -2.84 -22.81 0.77
C LYS A 158 -2.39 -21.97 1.98
N TYR A 159 -1.66 -20.88 1.74
CA TYR A 159 -1.21 -19.96 2.77
C TYR A 159 -2.06 -18.69 2.85
N VAL A 160 -3.18 -18.64 2.15
CA VAL A 160 -4.29 -17.72 2.43
C VAL A 160 -5.07 -18.28 3.62
N GLN A 161 -5.65 -17.41 4.46
CA GLN A 161 -6.44 -17.83 5.61
C GLN A 161 -7.69 -18.60 5.16
N ASP A 162 -8.02 -19.67 5.87
CA ASP A 162 -9.06 -20.62 5.45
C ASP A 162 -10.44 -19.95 5.40
N TYR A 163 -10.75 -19.03 6.30
CA TYR A 163 -12.02 -18.29 6.33
C TYR A 163 -12.27 -17.42 5.09
N VAL A 164 -11.22 -17.08 4.32
CA VAL A 164 -11.35 -16.31 3.07
C VAL A 164 -12.06 -17.15 2.00
N TRP A 165 -11.82 -18.46 2.02
CA TRP A 165 -12.43 -19.41 1.10
C TRP A 165 -13.82 -19.89 1.54
N GLU A 166 -14.11 -19.78 2.84
CA GLU A 166 -15.40 -20.16 3.42
C GLU A 166 -16.49 -19.08 3.18
N ILE A 167 -16.08 -17.84 2.95
CA ILE A 167 -16.99 -16.78 2.54
C ILE A 167 -17.33 -17.02 1.06
N LYS A 168 -18.20 -18.00 0.81
CA LYS A 168 -18.84 -18.17 -0.49
C LYS A 168 -19.63 -16.92 -0.78
N VAL A 169 -19.05 -16.04 -1.60
CA VAL A 169 -19.78 -14.90 -2.15
C VAL A 169 -20.83 -15.46 -3.08
N GLY A 170 -22.03 -15.68 -2.50
CA GLY A 170 -23.28 -15.81 -3.25
C GLY A 170 -23.30 -16.86 -4.36
N GLU A 171 -23.31 -18.15 -4.02
CA GLU A 171 -24.22 -19.11 -4.70
C GLU A 171 -25.66 -18.90 -4.19
N GLY A 172 -26.06 -17.67 -3.95
CA GLY A 172 -27.43 -17.26 -3.79
C GLY A 172 -27.90 -16.75 -5.14
N GLU A 173 -29.00 -17.32 -5.64
CA GLU A 173 -29.78 -16.89 -6.79
C GLU A 173 -29.66 -15.37 -6.98
N ILE A 174 -29.59 -14.97 -8.27
CA ILE A 174 -29.69 -13.57 -8.69
C ILE A 174 -31.08 -13.06 -8.27
N VAL A 175 -31.27 -12.87 -6.99
CA VAL A 175 -32.39 -12.08 -6.46
C VAL A 175 -32.01 -10.66 -6.80
N GLU A 176 -32.81 -10.01 -7.65
CA GLU A 176 -32.67 -8.58 -7.94
C GLU A 176 -32.78 -7.82 -6.63
N GLN A 177 -31.64 -7.61 -5.95
CA GLN A 177 -31.59 -6.85 -4.72
C GLN A 177 -31.99 -5.40 -5.00
N THR A 178 -32.94 -4.91 -4.24
CA THR A 178 -33.36 -3.52 -4.27
C THR A 178 -32.16 -2.63 -3.92
N PHE A 179 -32.08 -1.44 -4.49
CA PHE A 179 -31.02 -0.46 -4.20
C PHE A 179 -30.78 -0.26 -2.70
N ARG A 180 -31.85 -0.28 -1.90
CA ARG A 180 -31.78 -0.17 -0.44
C ARG A 180 -31.07 -1.38 0.21
N GLU A 181 -31.30 -2.58 -0.28
CA GLU A 181 -30.66 -3.79 0.24
C GLU A 181 -29.15 -3.80 -0.10
N LYS A 182 -28.78 -3.31 -1.29
CA LYS A 182 -27.38 -3.14 -1.68
C LYS A 182 -26.64 -2.15 -0.79
N LEU A 183 -27.28 -1.04 -0.41
CA LEU A 183 -26.71 -0.07 0.51
C LEU A 183 -26.58 -0.63 1.94
N LEU A 184 -27.58 -1.38 2.41
CA LEU A 184 -27.53 -2.04 3.72
C LEU A 184 -26.39 -3.08 3.75
N TYR A 185 -26.29 -3.89 2.71
CA TYR A 185 -25.18 -4.84 2.57
C TYR A 185 -23.82 -4.13 2.60
N ALA A 186 -23.65 -3.07 1.80
CA ALA A 186 -22.41 -2.29 1.78
C ALA A 186 -22.06 -1.69 3.14
N ARG A 187 -23.06 -1.19 3.88
CA ARG A 187 -22.89 -0.66 5.24
C ARG A 187 -22.43 -1.75 6.22
N ASP A 188 -23.12 -2.88 6.21
CA ASP A 188 -22.84 -3.96 7.16
C ASP A 188 -21.49 -4.62 6.86
N TYR A 189 -21.17 -4.84 5.58
CA TYR A 189 -19.84 -5.28 5.13
C TYR A 189 -18.72 -4.32 5.57
N THR A 190 -18.92 -3.01 5.37
CA THR A 190 -17.96 -1.98 5.79
C THR A 190 -17.75 -2.00 7.30
N ARG A 191 -18.83 -2.09 8.07
CA ARG A 191 -18.76 -2.14 9.54
C ARG A 191 -18.03 -3.37 10.04
N ASP A 192 -18.30 -4.53 9.47
CA ASP A 192 -17.71 -5.79 9.90
C ASP A 192 -16.22 -5.86 9.53
N LEU A 193 -15.87 -5.36 8.36
CA LEU A 193 -14.46 -5.27 7.94
C LEU A 193 -13.68 -4.28 8.81
N LEU A 194 -14.23 -3.08 9.07
CA LEU A 194 -13.61 -2.10 9.96
C LEU A 194 -13.42 -2.64 11.38
N LYS A 195 -14.37 -3.39 11.92
CA LYS A 195 -14.24 -4.05 13.23
C LYS A 195 -13.12 -5.09 13.26
N LYS A 196 -12.83 -5.74 12.15
CA LYS A 196 -11.73 -6.71 12.07
C LYS A 196 -10.37 -6.05 11.96
N ILE A 197 -10.27 -4.94 11.21
CA ILE A 197 -8.97 -4.33 10.87
C ILE A 197 -8.56 -3.17 11.80
N TRP A 198 -9.48 -2.57 12.60
CA TRP A 198 -9.18 -1.40 13.41
C TRP A 198 -7.97 -1.57 14.35
N PRO A 199 -7.79 -2.69 15.09
CA PRO A 199 -6.67 -2.80 16.01
C PRO A 199 -5.34 -2.82 15.27
N TYR A 200 -5.30 -3.44 14.09
CA TYR A 200 -4.09 -3.50 13.27
C TYR A 200 -3.73 -2.15 12.67
N VAL A 201 -4.74 -1.37 12.25
CA VAL A 201 -4.53 0.00 11.79
C VAL A 201 -3.96 0.86 12.91
N VAL A 202 -4.54 0.80 14.10
CA VAL A 202 -4.08 1.58 15.26
C VAL A 202 -2.64 1.21 15.65
N ILE A 203 -2.33 -0.09 15.71
CA ILE A 203 -0.97 -0.56 16.01
C ILE A 203 0.00 -0.11 14.91
N GLY A 204 -0.34 -0.30 13.65
CA GLY A 204 0.50 0.06 12.52
C GLY A 204 0.80 1.56 12.46
N VAL A 205 -0.23 2.39 12.59
CA VAL A 205 -0.07 3.86 12.63
C VAL A 205 0.70 4.29 13.89
N GLY A 206 0.50 3.59 15.02
CA GLY A 206 1.26 3.85 16.26
C GLY A 206 2.75 3.63 16.10
N ILE A 207 3.15 2.52 15.46
CA ILE A 207 4.55 2.25 15.13
C ILE A 207 5.08 3.31 14.16
N GLY A 208 4.33 3.65 13.10
CA GLY A 208 4.69 4.69 12.15
C GLY A 208 4.88 6.06 12.82
N ALA A 209 3.99 6.44 13.73
CA ALA A 209 4.06 7.68 14.49
C ALA A 209 5.28 7.72 15.41
N PHE A 210 5.60 6.62 16.07
CA PHE A 210 6.81 6.51 16.90
C PHE A 210 8.06 6.73 16.05
N ILE A 211 8.16 6.06 14.90
CA ILE A 211 9.30 6.21 13.99
C ILE A 211 9.39 7.65 13.47
N HIS A 212 8.27 8.23 13.04
CA HIS A 212 8.21 9.60 12.53
C HIS A 212 8.72 10.63 13.57
N GLY A 213 8.39 10.44 14.86
CA GLY A 213 8.80 11.35 15.92
C GLY A 213 10.25 11.16 16.39
N TYR A 214 10.82 9.96 16.27
CA TYR A 214 12.08 9.60 16.93
C TYR A 214 13.24 9.28 15.99
N VAL A 215 13.00 9.01 14.68
CA VAL A 215 14.08 8.68 13.73
C VAL A 215 14.60 9.94 13.04
N PRO A 216 15.84 10.39 13.30
CA PRO A 216 16.42 11.55 12.63
C PRO A 216 16.68 11.24 11.13
N GLN A 217 16.38 12.21 10.26
CA GLN A 217 16.68 12.09 8.83
C GLN A 217 18.18 11.90 8.55
N ASP A 218 19.05 12.44 9.41
CA ASP A 218 20.50 12.30 9.28
C ASP A 218 21.00 10.85 9.45
N PHE A 219 20.24 10.01 10.15
CA PHE A 219 20.53 8.59 10.26
C PHE A 219 20.48 7.88 8.90
N LEU A 220 19.47 8.20 8.08
CA LEU A 220 19.33 7.66 6.72
C LEU A 220 20.53 8.03 5.84
N VAL A 221 20.94 9.29 5.87
CA VAL A 221 22.07 9.79 5.05
C VAL A 221 23.38 9.14 5.45
N ARG A 222 23.60 8.93 6.75
CA ARG A 222 24.84 8.33 7.27
C ARG A 222 25.05 6.89 6.79
N TRP A 223 23.98 6.11 6.69
CA TRP A 223 24.03 4.67 6.34
C TRP A 223 23.76 4.38 4.88
N ALA A 224 22.97 5.21 4.21
CA ALA A 224 22.58 5.03 2.80
C ALA A 224 23.20 6.10 1.86
N GLY A 225 24.36 6.65 2.23
CA GLY A 225 25.09 7.61 1.41
C GLY A 225 25.62 7.03 0.09
N ARG A 226 26.04 7.90 -0.84
CA ARG A 226 26.40 7.56 -2.23
C ARG A 226 27.54 6.57 -2.35
N ASP A 227 28.49 6.60 -1.41
CA ASP A 227 29.70 5.77 -1.47
C ASP A 227 29.51 4.36 -0.87
N ASN A 228 28.33 4.06 -0.34
CA ASN A 228 28.05 2.76 0.25
C ASN A 228 27.38 1.83 -0.76
N PRO A 229 28.01 0.71 -1.17
CA PRO A 229 27.41 -0.26 -2.10
C PRO A 229 26.13 -0.90 -1.54
N PHE A 230 25.95 -0.90 -0.20
CA PHE A 230 24.75 -1.37 0.48
C PHE A 230 23.70 -0.28 0.70
N ALA A 231 23.88 0.92 0.13
CA ALA A 231 22.95 2.03 0.30
C ALA A 231 21.50 1.66 -0.07
N VAL A 232 21.31 0.97 -1.20
CA VAL A 232 19.98 0.55 -1.68
C VAL A 232 19.33 -0.47 -0.72
N PRO A 233 19.95 -1.60 -0.35
CA PRO A 233 19.39 -2.52 0.65
C PRO A 233 19.08 -1.85 1.99
N ILE A 234 19.96 -0.98 2.47
CA ILE A 234 19.76 -0.24 3.73
C ILE A 234 18.55 0.69 3.60
N ALA A 235 18.45 1.45 2.50
CA ALA A 235 17.34 2.35 2.25
C ALA A 235 16.00 1.59 2.19
N VAL A 236 15.94 0.43 1.52
CA VAL A 236 14.76 -0.43 1.48
C VAL A 236 14.43 -0.94 2.86
N ALA A 237 15.41 -1.48 3.61
CA ALA A 237 15.20 -1.99 4.97
C ALA A 237 14.70 -0.91 5.94
N LEU A 238 15.21 0.33 5.81
CA LEU A 238 14.78 1.48 6.62
C LEU A 238 13.42 2.03 6.16
N GLY A 239 13.03 1.81 4.89
CA GLY A 239 11.72 2.17 4.37
C GLY A 239 10.59 1.27 4.88
N VAL A 240 10.85 -0.03 5.06
CA VAL A 240 9.82 -1.01 5.49
C VAL A 240 9.11 -0.65 6.80
N PRO A 241 9.80 -0.25 7.89
CA PRO A 241 9.12 0.13 9.12
C PRO A 241 8.38 1.47 9.03
N LEU A 242 8.71 2.30 8.03
CA LEU A 242 8.06 3.60 7.85
C LEU A 242 6.69 3.42 7.19
N TYR A 243 5.76 4.27 7.59
CA TYR A 243 4.46 4.37 6.95
C TYR A 243 4.24 5.80 6.45
N SER A 244 4.10 5.94 5.15
CA SER A 244 3.68 7.20 4.53
C SER A 244 3.12 6.96 3.14
N ASN A 245 2.29 7.88 2.67
CA ASN A 245 1.88 7.90 1.26
C ASN A 245 2.94 8.62 0.40
N ALA A 246 2.81 8.52 -0.92
CA ALA A 246 3.73 9.16 -1.86
C ALA A 246 3.90 10.67 -1.59
N ALA A 247 2.82 11.40 -1.31
CA ALA A 247 2.87 12.84 -1.02
C ALA A 247 3.67 13.16 0.26
N GLY A 248 3.58 12.30 1.28
CA GLY A 248 4.34 12.47 2.53
C GLY A 248 5.82 12.11 2.41
N VAL A 249 6.16 11.16 1.52
CA VAL A 249 7.55 10.73 1.32
C VAL A 249 8.35 11.69 0.45
N ILE A 250 7.73 12.35 -0.52
CA ILE A 250 8.44 13.21 -1.48
C ILE A 250 9.25 14.35 -0.86
N PRO A 251 8.78 15.08 0.18
CA PRO A 251 9.63 16.05 0.88
C PRO A 251 10.88 15.40 1.50
N ILE A 252 10.76 14.18 2.02
CA ILE A 252 11.89 13.40 2.55
C ILE A 252 12.84 13.04 1.42
N VAL A 253 12.31 12.57 0.28
CA VAL A 253 13.08 12.28 -0.94
C VAL A 253 13.90 13.50 -1.37
N GLN A 254 13.30 14.69 -1.42
CA GLN A 254 14.01 15.92 -1.76
C GLN A 254 15.12 16.25 -0.75
N ALA A 255 14.83 16.15 0.54
CA ALA A 255 15.82 16.40 1.60
C ALA A 255 16.99 15.41 1.54
N LEU A 256 16.74 14.13 1.25
CA LEU A 256 17.77 13.10 1.12
C LEU A 256 18.65 13.35 -0.12
N MET A 257 18.03 13.74 -1.25
CA MET A 257 18.77 14.09 -2.46
C MET A 257 19.62 15.36 -2.29
N SER A 258 19.09 16.39 -1.62
CA SER A 258 19.85 17.60 -1.31
C SER A 258 21.08 17.34 -0.41
N LYS A 259 21.03 16.25 0.37
CA LYS A 259 22.14 15.76 1.20
C LYS A 259 23.09 14.80 0.44
N GLY A 260 22.92 14.63 -0.89
CA GLY A 260 23.85 13.88 -1.74
C GLY A 260 23.59 12.38 -1.85
N MET A 261 22.42 11.89 -1.44
CA MET A 261 22.06 10.49 -1.69
C MET A 261 21.83 10.24 -3.18
N ALA A 262 22.21 9.05 -3.66
CA ALA A 262 21.98 8.64 -5.05
C ALA A 262 20.47 8.49 -5.34
N ILE A 263 20.06 8.90 -6.55
CA ILE A 263 18.63 8.96 -6.94
C ILE A 263 17.95 7.60 -6.85
N GLY A 264 18.60 6.52 -7.27
CA GLY A 264 18.03 5.18 -7.20
C GLY A 264 17.89 4.67 -5.78
N THR A 265 18.79 5.06 -4.86
CA THR A 265 18.67 4.74 -3.44
C THR A 265 17.44 5.44 -2.84
N VAL A 266 17.22 6.70 -3.18
CA VAL A 266 16.09 7.48 -2.67
C VAL A 266 14.76 7.02 -3.27
N LEU A 267 14.73 6.69 -4.57
CA LEU A 267 13.52 6.16 -5.20
C LEU A 267 13.18 4.75 -4.69
N SER A 268 14.17 3.88 -4.44
CA SER A 268 13.92 2.58 -3.83
C SER A 268 13.44 2.69 -2.38
N PHE A 269 13.93 3.66 -1.61
CA PHE A 269 13.37 4.01 -0.31
C PHE A 269 11.89 4.41 -0.42
N MET A 270 11.55 5.29 -1.36
CA MET A 270 10.17 5.71 -1.60
C MET A 270 9.27 4.52 -1.97
N MET A 271 9.73 3.64 -2.87
CA MET A 271 8.99 2.41 -3.23
C MET A 271 8.78 1.49 -2.02
N ALA A 272 9.80 1.32 -1.18
CA ALA A 272 9.70 0.48 0.01
C ALA A 272 8.70 1.04 1.04
N VAL A 273 8.72 2.35 1.31
CA VAL A 273 7.78 3.02 2.23
C VAL A 273 6.34 2.88 1.74
N THR A 274 6.10 2.95 0.43
CA THR A 274 4.75 2.92 -0.13
C THR A 274 4.19 1.51 -0.32
N ALA A 275 5.04 0.52 -0.66
CA ALA A 275 4.60 -0.82 -1.05
C ALA A 275 4.97 -1.94 -0.05
N LEU A 276 5.78 -1.66 0.97
CA LEU A 276 6.24 -2.65 1.94
C LEU A 276 6.10 -2.17 3.38
N SER A 277 5.16 -1.27 3.65
CA SER A 277 5.04 -0.69 4.99
C SER A 277 4.64 -1.72 6.05
N LEU A 278 5.16 -1.56 7.27
CA LEU A 278 4.85 -2.44 8.40
C LEU A 278 3.35 -2.45 8.74
N PRO A 279 2.61 -1.31 8.72
CA PRO A 279 1.16 -1.31 8.85
C PRO A 279 0.45 -2.17 7.79
N GLU A 280 0.92 -2.14 6.56
CA GLU A 280 0.38 -3.00 5.49
C GLU A 280 0.62 -4.48 5.79
N ALA A 281 1.83 -4.85 6.26
CA ALA A 281 2.12 -6.21 6.70
C ALA A 281 1.18 -6.67 7.81
N VAL A 282 0.89 -5.80 8.78
CA VAL A 282 -0.02 -6.08 9.89
C VAL A 282 -1.45 -6.30 9.38
N ILE A 283 -1.95 -5.45 8.48
CA ILE A 283 -3.29 -5.60 7.90
C ILE A 283 -3.37 -6.89 7.05
N LEU A 284 -2.36 -7.15 6.22
CA LEU A 284 -2.30 -8.35 5.38
C LEU A 284 -2.17 -9.65 6.20
N SER A 285 -1.61 -9.60 7.39
CA SER A 285 -1.49 -10.78 8.28
C SER A 285 -2.84 -11.38 8.68
N ASN A 286 -3.94 -10.60 8.56
CA ASN A 286 -5.29 -11.12 8.74
C ASN A 286 -5.75 -12.02 7.60
N VAL A 287 -5.25 -11.80 6.40
CA VAL A 287 -5.68 -12.50 5.18
C VAL A 287 -4.67 -13.57 4.76
N LEU A 288 -3.37 -13.29 5.02
CA LEU A 288 -2.25 -14.11 4.62
C LEU A 288 -1.61 -14.80 5.81
N LYS A 289 -1.39 -16.11 5.72
CA LYS A 289 -0.57 -16.84 6.69
C LYS A 289 0.88 -16.34 6.60
N ARG A 290 1.59 -16.36 7.72
CA ARG A 290 2.93 -15.79 7.89
C ARG A 290 3.92 -16.15 6.77
N ARG A 291 3.87 -17.38 6.25
CA ARG A 291 4.77 -17.83 5.18
C ARG A 291 4.56 -17.05 3.88
N LEU A 292 3.30 -16.88 3.46
CA LEU A 292 2.99 -16.13 2.24
C LEU A 292 3.34 -14.64 2.40
N LEU A 293 3.06 -14.07 3.57
CA LEU A 293 3.38 -12.68 3.87
C LEU A 293 4.89 -12.41 3.77
N ILE A 294 5.72 -13.25 4.41
CA ILE A 294 7.19 -13.13 4.33
C ILE A 294 7.68 -13.30 2.89
N THR A 295 7.16 -14.28 2.16
CA THR A 295 7.53 -14.51 0.76
C THR A 295 7.19 -13.30 -0.11
N PHE A 296 6.00 -12.73 0.05
CA PHE A 296 5.56 -11.53 -0.65
C PHE A 296 6.51 -10.35 -0.39
N PHE A 297 6.74 -10.02 0.90
CA PHE A 297 7.64 -8.93 1.28
C PHE A 297 9.07 -9.14 0.76
N SER A 298 9.57 -10.36 0.82
CA SER A 298 10.92 -10.68 0.32
C SER A 298 11.04 -10.50 -1.21
N ILE A 299 10.06 -10.99 -1.97
CA ILE A 299 10.06 -10.87 -3.44
C ILE A 299 10.01 -9.39 -3.85
N VAL A 300 9.10 -8.62 -3.26
CA VAL A 300 8.95 -7.20 -3.60
C VAL A 300 10.17 -6.39 -3.15
N ALA A 301 10.72 -6.67 -1.95
CA ALA A 301 11.94 -6.01 -1.48
C ALA A 301 13.13 -6.26 -2.42
N VAL A 302 13.36 -7.51 -2.83
CA VAL A 302 14.44 -7.85 -3.78
C VAL A 302 14.20 -7.15 -5.12
N ALA A 303 12.98 -7.14 -5.63
CA ALA A 303 12.66 -6.45 -6.88
C ALA A 303 12.92 -4.94 -6.78
N ILE A 304 12.53 -4.29 -5.68
CA ILE A 304 12.80 -2.87 -5.43
C ILE A 304 14.30 -2.61 -5.32
N MET A 305 15.07 -3.47 -4.66
CA MET A 305 16.52 -3.33 -4.58
C MET A 305 17.17 -3.40 -5.96
N LEU A 306 16.76 -4.33 -6.82
CA LEU A 306 17.26 -4.44 -8.19
C LEU A 306 16.94 -3.18 -9.01
N VAL A 307 15.73 -2.65 -8.88
CA VAL A 307 15.32 -1.39 -9.51
C VAL A 307 16.13 -0.21 -8.98
N GLY A 308 16.40 -0.15 -7.67
CA GLY A 308 17.24 0.89 -7.07
C GLY A 308 18.66 0.92 -7.63
N TYR A 309 19.28 -0.25 -7.78
CA TYR A 309 20.60 -0.34 -8.45
C TYR A 309 20.52 0.03 -9.92
N LEU A 310 19.48 -0.41 -10.64
CA LEU A 310 19.26 -0.03 -12.03
C LEU A 310 19.16 1.50 -12.18
N PHE A 311 18.41 2.17 -11.32
CA PHE A 311 18.32 3.63 -11.32
C PHE A 311 19.66 4.31 -11.05
N ASN A 312 20.46 3.80 -10.12
CA ASN A 312 21.79 4.35 -9.84
C ASN A 312 22.77 4.15 -11.01
N MET A 313 22.50 3.20 -11.91
CA MET A 313 23.31 2.97 -13.11
C MET A 313 22.84 3.82 -14.30
N LEU A 314 21.56 4.14 -14.38
CA LEU A 314 20.96 4.82 -15.54
C LEU A 314 20.80 6.33 -15.35
N LEU A 315 20.71 6.80 -14.10
CA LEU A 315 20.43 8.19 -13.72
C LEU A 315 21.57 8.78 -12.90
#